data_568ab927d94bc2a54b57413acf2787a0
#
_entry.id   568ab927d94bc2a54b57413acf2787a0
#
_cell.length_a   1.000
_cell.length_b   1.000
_cell.length_c   1.000
_cell.angle_alpha   90.00
_cell.angle_beta   90.00
_cell.angle_gamma   90.00
#
_symmetry.space_group_name_H-M   'P 1'
#
loop_
_entity.id
_entity.type
_entity.pdbx_description
1 polymer ?
#
loop_
_entity_poly.entity_id
_entity_poly.type
_entity_poly.pdbx_seq_one_letter_code
_entity_poly.pdbx_strand_id
1 'polypeptide(L)'
;MDTRHPPVRFSQRLISWIVCGLMVWQPMAPAVAAALTPTGQTTVDRAGNGVPVVNIATPNGAGISHNQFGEYNVGKEGLILNNGTDRLTQTQLGGLIQNNPNLQAGREAKGIINEVTGASRSQLQGYTEVAGKAANVMVANPYGITCNGCGFINTPNVTLTTGKPQFDASGNLQALEVTKGAITVEGQGLDASKSDALSIIARATEVNAAIHANDLTVTAGANRVGADGSVRPIAGEGAAPVVAVDTGALGGM
;
A
#
# COMPACT_ATOMS: atom_id res chain seq x y z
N MET A 1 22.11 35.72 71.72
CA MET A 1 20.82 35.25 71.19
C MET A 1 20.95 35.27 69.68
N ASP A 2 21.27 34.16 69.12
CA ASP A 2 21.47 34.00 67.65
C ASP A 2 20.29 33.19 67.12
N THR A 3 19.40 33.84 66.38
CA THR A 3 18.24 33.20 65.76
C THR A 3 18.51 32.97 64.26
N ARG A 4 19.08 31.83 63.94
CA ARG A 4 19.23 31.36 62.54
C ARG A 4 17.94 30.68 62.08
N HIS A 5 17.24 31.31 61.15
CA HIS A 5 16.15 30.65 60.41
C HIS A 5 16.72 29.66 59.40
N PRO A 6 16.12 28.45 59.25
CA PRO A 6 16.56 27.50 58.24
C PRO A 6 16.05 27.94 56.84
N PRO A 7 16.79 27.68 55.75
CA PRO A 7 16.35 28.03 54.42
C PRO A 7 15.23 27.10 53.97
N VAL A 8 14.19 27.72 53.44
CA VAL A 8 13.02 27.05 52.82
C VAL A 8 13.47 26.32 51.56
N ARG A 9 13.44 24.99 51.58
CA ARG A 9 13.65 24.16 50.37
C ARG A 9 12.42 24.17 49.47
N PHE A 10 12.33 25.19 48.63
CA PHE A 10 11.24 25.39 47.69
C PHE A 10 11.72 25.25 46.25
N SER A 11 12.14 24.06 45.76
CA SER A 11 12.45 23.96 44.33
C SER A 11 12.37 22.57 43.70
N GLN A 12 12.49 21.50 44.47
CA GLN A 12 12.55 20.16 43.84
C GLN A 12 11.19 19.55 43.50
N ARG A 13 10.11 19.92 44.19
CA ARG A 13 8.77 19.38 43.92
C ARG A 13 8.06 20.07 42.74
N LEU A 14 8.33 21.34 42.48
CA LEU A 14 7.78 22.10 41.37
C LEU A 14 8.40 21.67 40.04
N ILE A 15 9.71 21.38 40.02
CA ILE A 15 10.40 20.92 38.79
C ILE A 15 9.90 19.53 38.39
N SER A 16 9.64 18.64 39.36
CA SER A 16 9.12 17.29 39.08
C SER A 16 7.74 17.29 38.43
N TRP A 17 6.86 18.22 38.81
CA TRP A 17 5.53 18.35 38.21
C TRP A 17 5.56 18.98 36.81
N ILE A 18 6.50 19.88 36.55
CA ILE A 18 6.67 20.51 35.24
C ILE A 18 7.23 19.50 34.24
N VAL A 19 8.20 18.67 34.64
CA VAL A 19 8.78 17.62 33.78
C VAL A 19 7.77 16.50 33.51
N CYS A 20 6.97 16.07 34.50
CA CYS A 20 5.88 15.11 34.25
C CYS A 20 4.75 15.69 33.37
N GLY A 21 4.42 16.97 33.53
CA GLY A 21 3.40 17.62 32.68
C GLY A 21 3.82 17.78 31.23
N LEU A 22 5.12 17.94 30.94
CA LEU A 22 5.63 18.05 29.57
C LEU A 22 5.77 16.70 28.85
N MET A 23 5.86 15.59 29.57
CA MET A 23 5.91 14.25 28.96
C MET A 23 4.52 13.70 28.53
N VAL A 24 3.44 14.31 29.03
CA VAL A 24 2.07 13.81 28.73
C VAL A 24 1.45 14.48 27.50
N TRP A 25 2.04 15.55 26.99
CA TRP A 25 1.53 16.24 25.83
C TRP A 25 2.42 16.01 24.60
N GLN A 26 2.62 14.76 24.22
CA GLN A 26 2.93 14.46 22.84
C GLN A 26 1.60 14.52 22.08
N PRO A 27 1.47 15.38 21.06
CA PRO A 27 0.33 15.29 20.17
C PRO A 27 0.40 13.88 19.54
N MET A 28 -0.53 13.01 19.92
CA MET A 28 -0.77 11.79 19.15
C MET A 28 -1.14 12.28 17.75
N ALA A 29 -0.21 12.18 16.81
CA ALA A 29 -0.56 12.34 15.41
C ALA A 29 -1.77 11.42 15.18
N PRO A 30 -2.90 11.93 14.63
CA PRO A 30 -4.02 11.07 14.35
C PRO A 30 -3.50 9.93 13.50
N ALA A 31 -3.67 8.70 13.98
CA ALA A 31 -3.48 7.53 13.12
C ALA A 31 -4.45 7.75 11.96
N VAL A 32 -3.90 8.02 10.78
CA VAL A 32 -4.73 8.08 9.57
C VAL A 32 -5.32 6.68 9.46
N ALA A 33 -6.59 6.57 9.84
CA ALA A 33 -7.31 5.31 9.69
C ALA A 33 -7.17 4.91 8.22
N ALA A 34 -6.75 3.68 7.96
CA ALA A 34 -6.63 3.18 6.59
C ALA A 34 -7.98 3.38 5.89
N ALA A 35 -8.07 4.41 5.06
CA ALA A 35 -9.29 4.68 4.33
C ALA A 35 -9.31 3.76 3.10
N LEU A 36 -10.22 2.78 3.14
CA LEU A 36 -10.55 1.90 2.04
C LEU A 36 -12.01 2.19 1.67
N THR A 37 -12.22 2.81 0.52
CA THR A 37 -13.57 3.12 0.02
C THR A 37 -13.85 2.33 -1.26
N PRO A 38 -14.20 1.03 -1.14
CA PRO A 38 -14.44 0.18 -2.30
C PRO A 38 -15.72 0.58 -3.03
N THR A 39 -15.78 0.24 -4.30
CA THR A 39 -16.96 0.39 -5.14
C THR A 39 -17.31 -0.93 -5.84
N GLY A 40 -18.52 -1.04 -6.35
CA GLY A 40 -18.96 -2.25 -7.06
C GLY A 40 -19.18 -3.45 -6.14
N GLN A 41 -18.64 -4.61 -6.52
CA GLN A 41 -18.78 -5.87 -5.77
C GLN A 41 -17.77 -6.03 -4.64
N THR A 42 -16.72 -5.22 -4.61
CA THR A 42 -15.68 -5.27 -3.59
C THR A 42 -16.25 -4.75 -2.26
N THR A 43 -16.04 -5.50 -1.18
CA THR A 43 -16.44 -5.10 0.17
C THR A 43 -15.26 -5.15 1.13
N VAL A 44 -15.36 -4.45 2.25
CA VAL A 44 -14.34 -4.45 3.30
C VAL A 44 -14.96 -4.91 4.60
N ASP A 45 -14.40 -5.99 5.14
CA ASP A 45 -14.68 -6.55 6.47
C ASP A 45 -13.46 -6.35 7.38
N ARG A 46 -13.51 -6.95 8.57
CA ARG A 46 -12.39 -6.98 9.51
C ARG A 46 -12.15 -8.38 10.03
N ALA A 47 -10.89 -8.76 10.15
CA ALA A 47 -10.48 -9.94 10.88
C ALA A 47 -10.74 -9.76 12.40
N GLY A 48 -10.69 -10.84 13.16
CA GLY A 48 -10.96 -10.81 14.59
C GLY A 48 -10.03 -9.90 15.41
N ASN A 49 -8.84 -9.62 14.91
CA ASN A 49 -7.87 -8.68 15.48
C ASN A 49 -7.96 -7.26 14.91
N GLY A 50 -8.95 -6.96 14.07
CA GLY A 50 -9.20 -5.64 13.52
C GLY A 50 -8.52 -5.33 12.18
N VAL A 51 -7.67 -6.20 11.66
CA VAL A 51 -7.05 -6.04 10.33
C VAL A 51 -8.13 -5.98 9.25
N PRO A 52 -8.12 -4.97 8.34
CA PRO A 52 -9.06 -4.90 7.24
C PRO A 52 -8.95 -6.11 6.30
N VAL A 53 -10.10 -6.62 5.86
CA VAL A 53 -10.23 -7.74 4.92
C VAL A 53 -11.03 -7.27 3.72
N VAL A 54 -10.39 -7.15 2.58
CA VAL A 54 -11.04 -6.84 1.30
C VAL A 54 -11.54 -8.14 0.68
N ASN A 55 -12.85 -8.31 0.62
CA ASN A 55 -13.46 -9.35 -0.19
C ASN A 55 -13.41 -8.89 -1.65
N ILE A 56 -12.44 -9.41 -2.38
CA ILE A 56 -12.22 -9.05 -3.79
C ILE A 56 -13.42 -9.41 -4.67
N ALA A 57 -13.61 -8.67 -5.75
CA ALA A 57 -14.65 -8.93 -6.72
C ALA A 57 -14.43 -10.28 -7.43
N THR A 58 -15.52 -10.86 -7.95
CA THR A 58 -15.48 -12.10 -8.73
C THR A 58 -14.51 -11.94 -9.91
N PRO A 59 -13.51 -12.82 -10.07
CA PRO A 59 -12.60 -12.78 -11.20
C PRO A 59 -13.28 -13.03 -12.53
N ASN A 60 -12.79 -12.40 -13.58
CA ASN A 60 -13.23 -12.65 -14.95
C ASN A 60 -12.75 -14.03 -15.47
N GLY A 61 -13.04 -14.36 -16.73
CA GLY A 61 -12.64 -15.62 -17.36
C GLY A 61 -11.13 -15.86 -17.41
N ALA A 62 -10.31 -14.81 -17.37
CA ALA A 62 -8.84 -14.91 -17.31
C ALA A 62 -8.31 -15.06 -15.88
N GLY A 63 -9.17 -14.96 -14.87
CA GLY A 63 -8.81 -15.01 -13.46
C GLY A 63 -8.35 -13.67 -12.89
N ILE A 64 -8.76 -12.56 -13.48
CA ILE A 64 -8.44 -11.21 -13.00
C ILE A 64 -9.62 -10.68 -12.17
N SER A 65 -9.38 -10.41 -10.89
CA SER A 65 -10.28 -9.66 -10.02
C SER A 65 -9.93 -8.18 -10.12
N HIS A 66 -10.84 -7.38 -10.67
CA HIS A 66 -10.70 -5.93 -10.78
C HIS A 66 -11.51 -5.25 -9.68
N ASN A 67 -10.83 -4.58 -8.78
CA ASN A 67 -11.37 -3.92 -7.61
C ASN A 67 -11.15 -2.41 -7.75
N GLN A 68 -12.19 -1.62 -7.60
CA GLN A 68 -12.12 -0.17 -7.69
C GLN A 68 -12.33 0.47 -6.31
N PHE A 69 -11.59 1.53 -6.05
CA PHE A 69 -11.61 2.25 -4.77
C PHE A 69 -11.64 3.76 -5.04
N GLY A 70 -12.42 4.50 -4.26
CA GLY A 70 -12.27 5.93 -4.14
C GLY A 70 -10.98 6.30 -3.43
N GLU A 71 -10.66 5.58 -2.34
CA GLU A 71 -9.38 5.66 -1.60
C GLU A 71 -8.86 4.25 -1.28
N TYR A 72 -7.55 4.06 -1.40
CA TYR A 72 -6.88 2.81 -1.08
C TYR A 72 -5.64 3.11 -0.25
N ASN A 73 -5.75 2.94 1.06
CA ASN A 73 -4.66 3.12 2.00
C ASN A 73 -4.49 1.86 2.85
N VAL A 74 -3.24 1.47 3.11
CA VAL A 74 -2.90 0.35 3.98
C VAL A 74 -2.23 0.91 5.22
N GLY A 75 -2.85 0.71 6.37
CA GLY A 75 -2.30 1.10 7.67
C GLY A 75 -1.21 0.15 8.14
N LYS A 76 -0.59 0.48 9.27
CA LYS A 76 0.49 -0.35 9.86
C LYS A 76 0.01 -1.74 10.28
N GLU A 77 -1.28 -1.89 10.54
CA GLU A 77 -1.93 -3.17 10.82
C GLU A 77 -1.96 -4.12 9.61
N GLY A 78 -1.70 -3.58 8.42
CA GLY A 78 -1.75 -4.30 7.16
C GLY A 78 -3.15 -4.38 6.55
N LEU A 79 -3.26 -5.17 5.48
CA LEU A 79 -4.46 -5.40 4.70
C LEU A 79 -4.48 -6.85 4.22
N ILE A 80 -5.64 -7.48 4.24
CA ILE A 80 -5.85 -8.81 3.67
C ILE A 80 -6.72 -8.69 2.42
N LEU A 81 -6.24 -9.18 1.28
CA LEU A 81 -7.01 -9.39 0.06
C LEU A 81 -7.55 -10.82 0.09
N ASN A 82 -8.85 -10.97 0.34
CA ASN A 82 -9.46 -12.28 0.55
C ASN A 82 -9.68 -13.01 -0.78
N ASN A 83 -8.77 -13.92 -1.10
CA ASN A 83 -8.83 -14.84 -2.24
C ASN A 83 -9.12 -16.29 -1.78
N GLY A 84 -9.68 -16.44 -0.58
CA GLY A 84 -10.02 -17.71 0.03
C GLY A 84 -11.43 -18.17 -0.31
N THR A 85 -11.57 -19.45 -0.67
CA THR A 85 -12.84 -20.12 -0.94
C THR A 85 -13.21 -21.17 0.11
N ASP A 86 -12.26 -21.58 0.94
CA ASP A 86 -12.51 -22.47 2.07
C ASP A 86 -13.27 -21.75 3.18
N ARG A 87 -14.16 -22.44 3.87
CA ARG A 87 -14.99 -21.88 4.95
C ARG A 87 -14.19 -21.01 5.93
N LEU A 88 -12.96 -21.41 6.24
CA LEU A 88 -12.01 -20.67 7.04
C LEU A 88 -10.63 -20.73 6.36
N THR A 89 -10.01 -19.58 6.21
CA THR A 89 -8.67 -19.43 5.62
C THR A 89 -7.73 -18.88 6.68
N GLN A 90 -6.56 -19.53 6.86
CA GLN A 90 -5.52 -19.03 7.75
C GLN A 90 -4.74 -17.91 7.05
N THR A 91 -4.54 -16.80 7.76
CA THR A 91 -3.72 -15.67 7.32
C THR A 91 -2.66 -15.34 8.38
N GLN A 92 -1.57 -14.69 7.96
CA GLN A 92 -0.52 -14.24 8.87
C GLN A 92 -0.93 -12.97 9.61
N LEU A 93 -1.62 -12.06 8.94
CA LEU A 93 -2.01 -10.76 9.50
C LEU A 93 -3.27 -10.83 10.37
N GLY A 94 -4.27 -11.60 9.96
CA GLY A 94 -5.60 -11.60 10.59
C GLY A 94 -5.99 -12.89 11.30
N GLY A 95 -5.12 -13.91 11.31
CA GLY A 95 -5.49 -15.24 11.80
C GLY A 95 -6.51 -15.93 10.89
N LEU A 96 -7.50 -16.59 11.47
CA LEU A 96 -8.56 -17.25 10.70
C LEU A 96 -9.61 -16.23 10.24
N ILE A 97 -9.86 -16.19 8.94
CA ILE A 97 -10.92 -15.38 8.32
C ILE A 97 -11.93 -16.27 7.57
N GLN A 98 -13.11 -15.77 7.35
CA GLN A 98 -14.12 -16.44 6.53
C GLN A 98 -13.79 -16.38 5.04
N ASN A 99 -14.37 -17.29 4.26
CA ASN A 99 -14.26 -17.26 2.81
C ASN A 99 -14.80 -15.95 2.21
N ASN A 100 -14.28 -15.60 1.06
CA ASN A 100 -14.82 -14.48 0.29
C ASN A 100 -16.19 -14.85 -0.30
N PRO A 101 -17.26 -14.10 0.02
CA PRO A 101 -18.61 -14.39 -0.48
C PRO A 101 -18.77 -14.23 -2.00
N ASN A 102 -17.83 -13.49 -2.65
CA ASN A 102 -17.85 -13.27 -4.10
C ASN A 102 -17.17 -14.41 -4.88
N LEU A 103 -16.53 -15.37 -4.20
CA LEU A 103 -15.75 -16.42 -4.83
C LEU A 103 -16.42 -17.79 -4.71
N GLN A 104 -16.15 -18.63 -5.68
CA GLN A 104 -16.50 -20.04 -5.69
C GLN A 104 -15.22 -20.90 -5.75
N ALA A 105 -15.25 -22.07 -5.14
CA ALA A 105 -14.11 -23.00 -5.19
C ALA A 105 -13.67 -23.28 -6.63
N GLY A 106 -12.36 -23.20 -6.88
CA GLY A 106 -11.77 -23.33 -8.20
C GLY A 106 -11.84 -22.07 -9.07
N ARG A 107 -12.41 -20.99 -8.54
CA ARG A 107 -12.53 -19.68 -9.21
C ARG A 107 -11.78 -18.57 -8.48
N GLU A 108 -10.74 -18.92 -7.74
CA GLU A 108 -9.87 -17.95 -7.09
C GLU A 108 -9.15 -17.09 -8.13
N ALA A 109 -8.87 -15.82 -7.78
CA ALA A 109 -8.12 -14.92 -8.64
C ALA A 109 -6.68 -15.41 -8.86
N LYS A 110 -6.18 -15.23 -10.06
CA LYS A 110 -4.76 -15.34 -10.43
C LYS A 110 -4.06 -13.99 -10.34
N GLY A 111 -4.82 -12.91 -10.56
CA GLY A 111 -4.38 -11.54 -10.45
C GLY A 111 -5.45 -10.66 -9.81
N ILE A 112 -5.03 -9.77 -8.93
CA ILE A 112 -5.89 -8.83 -8.20
C ILE A 112 -5.42 -7.43 -8.56
N ILE A 113 -6.26 -6.67 -9.24
CA ILE A 113 -6.00 -5.28 -9.60
C ILE A 113 -6.83 -4.39 -8.67
N ASN A 114 -6.14 -3.57 -7.89
CA ASN A 114 -6.73 -2.55 -7.02
C ASN A 114 -6.52 -1.19 -7.69
N GLU A 115 -7.54 -0.69 -8.38
CA GLU A 115 -7.54 0.59 -9.08
C GLU A 115 -8.13 1.68 -8.19
N VAL A 116 -7.40 2.78 -8.03
CA VAL A 116 -7.88 3.97 -7.34
C VAL A 116 -8.43 4.96 -8.37
N THR A 117 -9.72 5.29 -8.22
CA THR A 117 -10.46 6.20 -9.10
C THR A 117 -10.63 7.59 -8.49
N GLY A 118 -10.41 7.73 -7.18
CA GLY A 118 -10.41 9.03 -6.48
C GLY A 118 -9.10 9.80 -6.67
N ALA A 119 -9.12 11.06 -6.25
CA ALA A 119 -8.00 12.00 -6.47
C ALA A 119 -6.94 11.98 -5.35
N SER A 120 -7.04 11.08 -4.38
CA SER A 120 -6.11 11.00 -3.25
C SER A 120 -4.96 10.05 -3.54
N ARG A 121 -3.75 10.41 -3.10
CA ARG A 121 -2.56 9.54 -3.13
C ARG A 121 -2.74 8.36 -2.17
N SER A 122 -2.31 7.18 -2.54
CA SER A 122 -2.31 6.01 -1.67
C SER A 122 -1.13 6.01 -0.69
N GLN A 123 -1.42 5.69 0.58
CA GLN A 123 -0.43 5.51 1.63
C GLN A 123 -0.36 4.03 2.00
N LEU A 124 0.77 3.38 1.73
CA LEU A 124 0.99 1.97 2.04
C LEU A 124 2.01 1.90 3.20
N GLN A 125 1.53 1.65 4.41
CA GLN A 125 2.34 1.68 5.65
C GLN A 125 2.46 0.31 6.33
N GLY A 126 1.89 -0.73 5.73
CA GLY A 126 1.90 -2.08 6.26
C GLY A 126 1.84 -3.13 5.15
N TYR A 127 1.86 -4.39 5.56
CA TYR A 127 1.85 -5.50 4.63
C TYR A 127 0.46 -5.70 4.00
N THR A 128 0.46 -6.09 2.72
CA THR A 128 -0.72 -6.60 2.00
C THR A 128 -0.56 -8.12 1.85
N GLU A 129 -1.50 -8.88 2.40
CA GLU A 129 -1.52 -10.33 2.32
C GLU A 129 -2.64 -10.82 1.39
N VAL A 130 -2.35 -11.73 0.48
CA VAL A 130 -3.37 -12.47 -0.26
C VAL A 130 -3.75 -13.70 0.55
N ALA A 131 -4.99 -13.77 1.04
CA ALA A 131 -5.49 -14.93 1.76
C ALA A 131 -5.85 -16.06 0.78
N GLY A 132 -5.65 -17.31 1.21
CA GLY A 132 -5.95 -18.48 0.41
C GLY A 132 -4.96 -18.71 -0.72
N LYS A 133 -5.45 -18.82 -1.96
CA LYS A 133 -4.61 -19.07 -3.13
C LYS A 133 -3.80 -17.82 -3.49
N ALA A 134 -2.49 -18.02 -3.71
CA ALA A 134 -1.59 -16.94 -4.13
C ALA A 134 -2.07 -16.28 -5.44
N ALA A 135 -1.93 -14.96 -5.52
CA ALA A 135 -2.26 -14.19 -6.71
C ALA A 135 -1.30 -13.00 -6.88
N ASN A 136 -1.07 -12.59 -8.12
CA ASN A 136 -0.36 -11.36 -8.42
C ASN A 136 -1.18 -10.15 -7.95
N VAL A 137 -0.53 -9.15 -7.39
CA VAL A 137 -1.19 -7.93 -6.89
C VAL A 137 -0.70 -6.71 -7.65
N MET A 138 -1.64 -5.92 -8.13
CA MET A 138 -1.39 -4.60 -8.69
C MET A 138 -2.12 -3.54 -7.87
N VAL A 139 -1.40 -2.48 -7.49
CA VAL A 139 -1.99 -1.25 -6.96
C VAL A 139 -1.77 -0.15 -8.00
N ALA A 140 -2.86 0.35 -8.55
CA ALA A 140 -2.86 1.37 -9.61
C ALA A 140 -3.49 2.66 -9.08
N ASN A 141 -2.70 3.72 -8.94
CA ASN A 141 -3.19 5.02 -8.50
C ASN A 141 -2.55 6.16 -9.31
N PRO A 142 -3.27 6.77 -10.27
CA PRO A 142 -2.76 7.87 -11.08
C PRO A 142 -2.34 9.11 -10.29
N TYR A 143 -2.79 9.25 -9.05
CA TYR A 143 -2.43 10.37 -8.17
C TYR A 143 -1.20 10.09 -7.29
N GLY A 144 -0.63 8.88 -7.41
CA GLY A 144 0.61 8.47 -6.78
C GLY A 144 0.42 7.48 -5.63
N ILE A 145 1.55 6.91 -5.23
CA ILE A 145 1.65 5.93 -4.16
C ILE A 145 2.85 6.32 -3.29
N THR A 146 2.68 6.30 -1.99
CA THR A 146 3.77 6.36 -1.02
C THR A 146 3.86 5.02 -0.31
N CYS A 147 5.03 4.40 -0.34
CA CYS A 147 5.35 3.21 0.43
C CYS A 147 6.29 3.59 1.60
N ASN A 148 5.84 3.34 2.82
CA ASN A 148 6.60 3.58 4.05
C ASN A 148 6.43 2.38 4.99
N GLY A 149 7.19 1.31 4.75
CA GLY A 149 7.04 0.03 5.43
C GLY A 149 6.01 -0.87 4.78
N CYS A 150 5.72 -0.70 3.51
CA CYS A 150 4.86 -1.60 2.78
C CYS A 150 5.56 -2.92 2.44
N GLY A 151 4.81 -4.00 2.41
CA GLY A 151 5.30 -5.32 2.02
C GLY A 151 4.19 -6.21 1.48
N PHE A 152 4.57 -7.38 0.98
CA PHE A 152 3.63 -8.28 0.32
C PHE A 152 3.82 -9.72 0.79
N ILE A 153 2.69 -10.42 1.03
CA ILE A 153 2.65 -11.79 1.53
C ILE A 153 1.76 -12.62 0.59
N ASN A 154 2.24 -13.81 0.22
CA ASN A 154 1.53 -14.74 -0.66
C ASN A 154 1.20 -14.12 -2.05
N THR A 155 2.14 -13.29 -2.55
CA THR A 155 2.00 -12.52 -3.79
C THR A 155 3.22 -12.78 -4.67
N PRO A 156 3.13 -13.64 -5.70
CA PRO A 156 4.26 -13.95 -6.57
C PRO A 156 4.79 -12.71 -7.29
N ASN A 157 3.92 -11.92 -7.92
CA ASN A 157 4.33 -10.69 -8.60
C ASN A 157 3.57 -9.48 -8.05
N VAL A 158 4.32 -8.42 -7.76
CA VAL A 158 3.80 -7.13 -7.29
C VAL A 158 3.98 -6.08 -8.36
N THR A 159 2.96 -5.30 -8.63
CA THR A 159 3.04 -4.11 -9.48
C THR A 159 2.49 -2.90 -8.72
N LEU A 160 3.34 -1.90 -8.53
CA LEU A 160 2.93 -0.57 -8.08
C LEU A 160 2.96 0.36 -9.29
N THR A 161 1.84 1.02 -9.60
CA THR A 161 1.78 1.86 -10.79
C THR A 161 0.97 3.13 -10.62
N THR A 162 1.40 4.20 -11.29
CA THR A 162 0.58 5.39 -11.50
C THR A 162 -0.17 5.33 -12.85
N GLY A 163 -0.04 4.23 -13.58
CA GLY A 163 -0.78 3.99 -14.80
C GLY A 163 -2.23 3.64 -14.55
N LYS A 164 -3.12 4.17 -15.39
CA LYS A 164 -4.53 3.77 -15.42
C LYS A 164 -4.66 2.46 -16.19
N PRO A 165 -5.23 1.40 -15.59
CA PRO A 165 -5.45 0.14 -16.29
C PRO A 165 -6.40 0.29 -17.47
N GLN A 166 -6.04 -0.30 -18.60
CA GLN A 166 -6.86 -0.40 -19.80
C GLN A 166 -7.21 -1.86 -20.04
N PHE A 167 -8.49 -2.14 -20.22
CA PHE A 167 -9.00 -3.50 -20.37
C PHE A 167 -9.59 -3.71 -21.77
N ASP A 168 -9.54 -4.95 -22.26
CA ASP A 168 -10.30 -5.36 -23.42
C ASP A 168 -11.79 -5.61 -23.09
N ALA A 169 -12.58 -5.95 -24.11
CA ALA A 169 -14.00 -6.25 -23.95
C ALA A 169 -14.29 -7.49 -23.06
N SER A 170 -13.28 -8.34 -22.85
CA SER A 170 -13.34 -9.53 -21.98
C SER A 170 -12.85 -9.24 -20.56
N GLY A 171 -12.42 -7.99 -20.26
CA GLY A 171 -11.87 -7.58 -18.98
C GLY A 171 -10.43 -8.01 -18.75
N ASN A 172 -9.67 -8.38 -19.79
CA ASN A 172 -8.25 -8.65 -19.66
C ASN A 172 -7.46 -7.35 -19.69
N LEU A 173 -6.45 -7.23 -18.83
CA LEU A 173 -5.56 -6.08 -18.85
C LEU A 173 -4.78 -6.04 -20.17
N GLN A 174 -4.92 -4.94 -20.92
CA GLN A 174 -4.20 -4.71 -22.15
C GLN A 174 -2.96 -3.84 -21.96
N ALA A 175 -3.09 -2.79 -21.16
CA ALA A 175 -2.01 -1.85 -20.92
C ALA A 175 -2.25 -1.01 -19.65
N LEU A 176 -1.20 -0.30 -19.25
CA LEU A 176 -1.22 0.77 -18.25
C LEU A 176 -0.90 2.08 -18.96
N GLU A 177 -1.73 3.10 -18.82
CA GLU A 177 -1.48 4.45 -19.34
C GLU A 177 -0.97 5.34 -18.22
N VAL A 178 0.34 5.59 -18.22
CA VAL A 178 1.04 6.42 -17.24
C VAL A 178 1.13 7.84 -17.76
N THR A 179 0.30 8.74 -17.27
CA THR A 179 0.32 10.15 -17.68
C THR A 179 0.82 11.08 -16.58
N LYS A 180 0.64 10.70 -15.31
CA LYS A 180 0.96 11.52 -14.14
C LYS A 180 1.34 10.66 -12.93
N GLY A 181 1.55 11.32 -11.79
CA GLY A 181 1.79 10.72 -10.49
C GLY A 181 3.22 10.24 -10.29
N ALA A 182 3.60 10.10 -9.03
CA ALA A 182 4.89 9.57 -8.61
C ALA A 182 4.71 8.45 -7.61
N ILE A 183 5.66 7.51 -7.59
CA ILE A 183 5.78 6.50 -6.53
C ILE A 183 6.98 6.92 -5.68
N THR A 184 6.75 7.05 -4.38
CA THR A 184 7.79 7.39 -3.40
C THR A 184 7.96 6.22 -2.44
N VAL A 185 9.19 5.73 -2.30
CA VAL A 185 9.57 4.75 -1.27
C VAL A 185 10.39 5.48 -0.22
N GLU A 186 9.89 5.50 1.02
CA GLU A 186 10.48 6.28 2.12
C GLU A 186 10.40 5.56 3.46
N GLY A 187 11.01 6.14 4.48
CA GLY A 187 10.91 5.68 5.86
C GLY A 187 11.42 4.24 6.04
N GLN A 188 10.53 3.30 6.26
CA GLN A 188 10.86 1.89 6.47
C GLN A 188 11.00 1.09 5.17
N GLY A 189 10.86 1.74 4.00
CA GLY A 189 11.09 1.12 2.71
C GLY A 189 9.96 0.21 2.20
N LEU A 190 10.32 -0.66 1.27
CA LEU A 190 9.45 -1.63 0.61
C LEU A 190 10.03 -3.03 0.71
N ASP A 191 9.25 -3.99 1.20
CA ASP A 191 9.63 -5.41 1.29
C ASP A 191 8.80 -6.28 0.33
N ALA A 192 9.40 -6.64 -0.80
CA ALA A 192 8.93 -7.63 -1.75
C ALA A 192 9.87 -8.84 -1.82
N SER A 193 10.67 -9.09 -0.79
CA SER A 193 11.67 -10.18 -0.76
C SER A 193 11.05 -11.58 -0.83
N LYS A 194 9.76 -11.70 -0.51
CA LYS A 194 8.99 -12.97 -0.62
C LYS A 194 8.23 -13.10 -1.94
N SER A 195 8.31 -12.09 -2.81
CA SER A 195 7.74 -12.11 -4.15
C SER A 195 8.81 -12.49 -5.18
N ASP A 196 8.40 -13.09 -6.28
CA ASP A 196 9.32 -13.43 -7.37
C ASP A 196 9.81 -12.17 -8.07
N ALA A 197 8.89 -11.19 -8.32
CA ALA A 197 9.22 -9.94 -8.98
C ALA A 197 8.40 -8.75 -8.44
N LEU A 198 9.04 -7.57 -8.47
CA LEU A 198 8.45 -6.27 -8.20
C LEU A 198 8.59 -5.37 -9.42
N SER A 199 7.49 -4.82 -9.90
CA SER A 199 7.46 -3.82 -10.95
C SER A 199 6.98 -2.48 -10.40
N ILE A 200 7.76 -1.42 -10.60
CA ILE A 200 7.39 -0.03 -10.31
C ILE A 200 7.22 0.68 -11.66
N ILE A 201 5.99 1.10 -11.97
CA ILE A 201 5.65 1.69 -13.26
C ILE A 201 4.99 3.04 -13.01
N ALA A 202 5.74 4.15 -13.15
CA ALA A 202 5.26 5.47 -12.79
C ALA A 202 5.82 6.58 -13.69
N ARG A 203 5.19 7.74 -13.67
CA ARG A 203 5.76 8.91 -14.37
C ARG A 203 7.05 9.38 -13.72
N ALA A 204 7.15 9.31 -12.39
CA ALA A 204 8.36 9.51 -11.62
C ALA A 204 8.43 8.50 -10.46
N THR A 205 9.65 8.14 -10.07
CA THR A 205 9.91 7.25 -8.93
C THR A 205 10.99 7.88 -8.06
N GLU A 206 10.71 8.01 -6.77
CA GLU A 206 11.62 8.52 -5.75
C GLU A 206 11.92 7.41 -4.75
N VAL A 207 13.18 7.02 -4.62
CA VAL A 207 13.63 5.95 -3.72
C VAL A 207 14.48 6.57 -2.62
N ASN A 208 13.85 6.88 -1.50
CA ASN A 208 14.47 7.50 -0.33
C ASN A 208 14.68 6.51 0.84
N ALA A 209 14.35 5.23 0.62
CA ALA A 209 14.55 4.14 1.56
C ALA A 209 14.80 2.81 0.81
N ALA A 210 15.20 1.77 1.53
CA ALA A 210 15.52 0.47 0.93
C ALA A 210 14.33 -0.19 0.23
N ILE A 211 14.60 -0.83 -0.90
CA ILE A 211 13.70 -1.75 -1.59
C ILE A 211 14.34 -3.14 -1.53
N HIS A 212 13.64 -4.10 -0.95
CA HIS A 212 14.03 -5.51 -0.93
C HIS A 212 13.18 -6.29 -1.93
N ALA A 213 13.78 -6.74 -3.01
CA ALA A 213 13.13 -7.53 -4.06
C ALA A 213 14.10 -8.54 -4.66
N ASN A 214 13.59 -9.68 -5.15
CA ASN A 214 14.39 -10.67 -5.86
C ASN A 214 14.66 -10.23 -7.29
N ASP A 215 13.64 -9.67 -7.95
CA ASP A 215 13.71 -9.07 -9.28
C ASP A 215 12.98 -7.73 -9.23
N LEU A 216 13.67 -6.64 -9.60
CA LEU A 216 13.13 -5.29 -9.62
C LEU A 216 13.16 -4.70 -11.01
N THR A 217 12.01 -4.36 -11.53
CA THR A 217 11.87 -3.57 -12.76
C THR A 217 11.29 -2.20 -12.47
N VAL A 218 11.96 -1.14 -12.92
CA VAL A 218 11.47 0.23 -12.82
C VAL A 218 11.26 0.82 -14.21
N THR A 219 10.01 1.21 -14.51
CA THR A 219 9.64 1.91 -15.75
C THR A 219 9.17 3.31 -15.41
N ALA A 220 9.94 4.32 -15.82
CA ALA A 220 9.65 5.71 -15.53
C ALA A 220 9.30 6.51 -16.80
N GLY A 221 8.54 7.59 -16.61
CA GLY A 221 8.11 8.47 -17.69
C GLY A 221 6.64 8.31 -18.08
N ALA A 222 6.15 9.20 -18.94
CA ALA A 222 4.81 9.09 -19.49
C ALA A 222 4.81 8.03 -20.60
N ASN A 223 4.23 6.88 -20.30
CA ASN A 223 4.28 5.70 -21.16
C ASN A 223 2.95 4.94 -21.18
N ARG A 224 2.68 4.30 -22.31
CA ARG A 224 1.76 3.17 -22.39
C ARG A 224 2.58 1.88 -22.25
N VAL A 225 2.35 1.16 -21.17
CA VAL A 225 3.02 -0.12 -20.87
C VAL A 225 2.05 -1.24 -21.15
N GLY A 226 2.32 -2.03 -22.17
CA GLY A 226 1.48 -3.18 -22.57
C GLY A 226 1.57 -4.32 -21.56
N ALA A 227 0.54 -5.14 -21.49
CA ALA A 227 0.56 -6.38 -20.71
C ALA A 227 1.61 -7.40 -21.21
N ASP A 228 2.08 -7.23 -22.43
CA ASP A 228 3.19 -7.96 -23.04
C ASP A 228 4.58 -7.42 -22.68
N GLY A 229 4.65 -6.40 -21.81
CA GLY A 229 5.88 -5.72 -21.42
C GLY A 229 6.36 -4.64 -22.40
N SER A 230 5.64 -4.39 -23.50
CA SER A 230 6.01 -3.33 -24.44
C SER A 230 5.85 -1.94 -23.79
N VAL A 231 6.81 -1.04 -24.03
CA VAL A 231 6.80 0.33 -23.50
C VAL A 231 6.78 1.30 -24.68
N ARG A 232 5.81 2.21 -24.72
CA ARG A 232 5.68 3.24 -25.74
C ARG A 232 5.46 4.60 -25.07
N PRO A 233 6.28 5.62 -25.39
CA PRO A 233 6.07 6.97 -24.89
C PRO A 233 4.71 7.55 -25.33
N ILE A 234 4.06 8.25 -24.41
CA ILE A 234 2.81 8.99 -24.65
C ILE A 234 2.92 10.42 -24.09
N ALA A 235 1.94 11.26 -24.39
CA ALA A 235 1.85 12.58 -23.79
C ALA A 235 1.58 12.47 -22.29
N GLY A 236 2.34 13.17 -21.46
CA GLY A 236 2.10 13.27 -20.02
C GLY A 236 1.20 14.45 -19.67
N GLU A 237 0.52 14.37 -18.53
CA GLU A 237 -0.27 15.45 -17.96
C GLU A 237 0.60 16.40 -17.12
N GLY A 238 0.42 17.72 -17.31
CA GLY A 238 1.14 18.77 -16.56
C GLY A 238 2.65 18.82 -16.88
N ALA A 239 3.42 19.52 -16.05
CA ALA A 239 4.86 19.68 -16.23
C ALA A 239 5.58 18.32 -16.15
N ALA A 240 6.62 18.14 -16.97
CA ALA A 240 7.47 16.96 -16.87
C ALA A 240 8.22 16.97 -15.52
N PRO A 241 8.40 15.81 -14.87
CA PRO A 241 9.25 15.72 -13.69
C PRO A 241 10.69 16.07 -14.05
N VAL A 242 11.39 16.76 -13.14
CA VAL A 242 12.81 17.14 -13.35
C VAL A 242 13.69 15.90 -13.45
N VAL A 243 13.36 14.88 -12.65
CA VAL A 243 14.03 13.58 -12.65
C VAL A 243 12.96 12.48 -12.75
N ALA A 244 13.16 11.51 -13.63
CA ALA A 244 12.23 10.40 -13.79
C ALA A 244 12.42 9.30 -12.74
N VAL A 245 13.67 9.05 -12.34
CA VAL A 245 14.04 8.16 -11.23
C VAL A 245 15.07 8.88 -10.37
N ASP A 246 14.75 9.10 -9.11
CA ASP A 246 15.63 9.69 -8.11
C ASP A 246 15.90 8.67 -6.99
N THR A 247 17.17 8.51 -6.64
CA THR A 247 17.60 7.67 -5.51
C THR A 247 18.27 8.56 -4.49
N GLY A 248 17.57 8.84 -3.39
CA GLY A 248 18.14 9.63 -2.30
C GLY A 248 19.33 8.91 -1.61
N ALA A 249 20.05 9.63 -0.76
CA ALA A 249 21.23 9.10 -0.05
C ALA A 249 20.94 7.88 0.84
N LEU A 250 19.69 7.66 1.25
CA LEU A 250 19.22 6.51 2.03
C LEU A 250 18.51 5.47 1.16
N GLY A 251 18.37 5.71 -0.14
CA GLY A 251 17.75 4.78 -1.08
C GLY A 251 18.73 3.67 -1.47
N GLY A 252 18.26 2.44 -1.41
CA GLY A 252 18.98 1.26 -1.90
C GLY A 252 18.03 0.31 -2.61
N MET A 253 18.52 -0.28 -3.69
CA MET A 253 17.78 -1.26 -4.50
C MET A 253 18.52 -2.58 -4.53
#